data_a32b6ba990deb53d92f1582b53b04654
#
_entry.id   a32b6ba990deb53d92f1582b53b04654
#
_cell.length_a   1.000
_cell.length_b   1.000
_cell.length_c   1.000
_cell.angle_alpha   90.00
_cell.angle_beta   90.00
_cell.angle_gamma   90.00
#
_symmetry.space_group_name_H-M   'P 1'
#
loop_
_entity.id
_entity.type
_entity.pdbx_description
1 polymer ?
#
loop_
_entity_poly.entity_id
_entity_poly.type
_entity_poly.pdbx_seq_one_letter_code
_entity_poly.pdbx_strand_id
1 'polypeptide(L)'
;GWLQHDVGIPLTEIEWHQAGVNQPGRKEKVALNLPDGISLTPQPEKSLSGMLLDGEIDAILTAHAPELVEQRDPRIVRLYPNYREIEKQYYRDTGIWPIMHLYAIRREVFEANPWVAQSMCKALTEAKDRSMARMLDITACRAPIGWIYDLAEEARELFGDDFYPYG
;
A
#
# COMPACT_ATOMS: atom_id res chain seq x y z
N GLY A 1 1.19 3.37 12.20
CA GLY A 1 2.04 2.40 12.91
C GLY A 1 3.51 2.70 12.67
N TRP A 2 4.00 2.51 11.46
CA TRP A 2 5.44 2.58 11.14
C TRP A 2 6.13 3.90 11.59
N LEU A 3 5.57 5.06 11.26
CA LEU A 3 6.14 6.35 11.69
C LEU A 3 6.34 6.42 13.21
N GLN A 4 5.37 5.91 13.96
CA GLN A 4 5.38 5.96 15.42
C GLN A 4 6.26 4.88 16.05
N HIS A 5 6.17 3.63 15.56
CA HIS A 5 6.79 2.49 16.22
C HIS A 5 8.21 2.20 15.75
N ASP A 6 8.48 2.42 14.45
CA ASP A 6 9.79 2.09 13.88
C ASP A 6 10.66 3.34 13.69
N VAL A 7 10.05 4.47 13.34
CA VAL A 7 10.76 5.75 13.16
C VAL A 7 10.78 6.59 14.44
N GLY A 8 9.84 6.36 15.36
CA GLY A 8 9.77 7.06 16.64
C GLY A 8 9.20 8.49 16.57
N ILE A 9 8.44 8.81 15.51
CA ILE A 9 7.80 10.12 15.37
C ILE A 9 6.39 10.05 16.00
N PRO A 10 6.13 10.82 17.08
CA PRO A 10 4.80 10.90 17.66
C PRO A 10 3.80 11.47 16.65
N LEU A 11 2.70 10.75 16.40
CA LEU A 11 1.69 11.20 15.45
C LEU A 11 1.00 12.49 15.87
N THR A 12 1.06 12.83 17.16
CA THR A 12 0.53 14.07 17.75
C THR A 12 1.39 15.31 17.46
N GLU A 13 2.64 15.11 17.02
CA GLU A 13 3.54 16.20 16.61
C GLU A 13 3.44 16.52 15.12
N ILE A 14 2.61 15.77 14.39
CA ILE A 14 2.39 15.97 12.95
C ILE A 14 1.12 16.77 12.74
N GLU A 15 1.20 17.84 11.96
CA GLU A 15 0.05 18.56 11.46
C GLU A 15 -0.52 17.84 10.23
N TRP A 16 -1.67 17.18 10.41
CA TRP A 16 -2.28 16.39 9.37
C TRP A 16 -3.24 17.23 8.51
N HIS A 17 -3.02 17.22 7.20
CA HIS A 17 -3.88 17.85 6.21
C HIS A 17 -4.48 16.81 5.28
N GLN A 18 -5.74 17.00 4.89
CA GLN A 18 -6.45 16.16 3.94
C GLN A 18 -6.88 16.97 2.73
N ALA A 19 -6.44 16.55 1.53
CA ALA A 19 -6.84 17.14 0.27
C ALA A 19 -6.86 16.06 -0.84
N GLY A 20 -7.32 16.42 -2.01
CA GLY A 20 -7.10 15.60 -3.21
C GLY A 20 -5.62 15.58 -3.59
N VAL A 21 -5.13 14.49 -4.17
CA VAL A 21 -3.70 14.36 -4.48
C VAL A 21 -3.25 15.40 -5.49
N ASN A 22 -3.90 15.44 -6.67
CA ASN A 22 -3.53 16.33 -7.78
C ASN A 22 -4.57 17.42 -8.02
N GLN A 23 -5.79 17.24 -7.54
CA GLN A 23 -6.91 18.16 -7.77
C GLN A 23 -7.62 18.49 -6.46
N PRO A 24 -8.12 19.72 -6.29
CA PRO A 24 -9.00 20.07 -5.17
C PRO A 24 -10.32 19.28 -5.15
N GLY A 25 -11.10 19.43 -4.11
CA GLY A 25 -12.48 18.94 -4.03
C GLY A 25 -12.65 17.59 -3.36
N ARG A 26 -11.59 16.99 -2.81
CA ARG A 26 -11.74 15.74 -2.05
C ARG A 26 -12.57 15.96 -0.79
N LYS A 27 -13.58 15.11 -0.64
CA LYS A 27 -14.38 15.00 0.58
C LYS A 27 -14.27 13.59 1.15
N GLU A 28 -14.16 13.48 2.46
CA GLU A 28 -14.17 12.18 3.11
C GLU A 28 -15.58 11.57 3.03
N LYS A 29 -15.63 10.28 2.73
CA LYS A 29 -16.90 9.55 2.59
C LYS A 29 -17.41 9.00 3.92
N VAL A 30 -16.53 8.87 4.91
CA VAL A 30 -16.81 8.25 6.20
C VAL A 30 -16.25 9.17 7.30
N ALA A 31 -17.02 9.37 8.37
CA ALA A 31 -16.51 10.07 9.55
C ALA A 31 -15.33 9.29 10.15
N LEU A 32 -14.23 9.99 10.41
CA LEU A 32 -13.05 9.40 11.00
C LEU A 32 -13.07 9.56 12.51
N ASN A 33 -12.88 8.47 13.24
CA ASN A 33 -12.59 8.51 14.67
C ASN A 33 -11.06 8.49 14.83
N LEU A 34 -10.49 9.66 15.06
CA LEU A 34 -9.06 9.80 15.27
C LEU A 34 -8.72 9.56 16.74
N PRO A 35 -7.54 8.99 17.04
CA PRO A 35 -7.03 8.92 18.40
C PRO A 35 -6.89 10.29 19.04
N ASP A 36 -6.93 10.32 20.38
CA ASP A 36 -6.76 11.56 21.14
C ASP A 36 -5.45 12.28 20.80
N GLY A 37 -5.52 13.58 20.62
CA GLY A 37 -4.38 14.42 20.29
C GLY A 37 -4.00 14.44 18.80
N ILE A 38 -4.68 13.69 17.95
CA ILE A 38 -4.49 13.75 16.50
C ILE A 38 -5.63 14.56 15.88
N SER A 39 -5.30 15.61 15.15
CA SER A 39 -6.25 16.40 14.39
C SER A 39 -5.96 16.34 12.89
N LEU A 40 -7.01 16.30 12.08
CA LEU A 40 -6.91 16.28 10.62
C LEU A 40 -7.65 17.50 10.07
N THR A 41 -6.93 18.36 9.35
CA THR A 41 -7.46 19.58 8.78
C THR A 41 -7.83 19.36 7.31
N PRO A 42 -9.12 19.36 6.94
CA PRO A 42 -9.52 19.28 5.53
C PRO A 42 -9.14 20.54 4.76
N GLN A 43 -8.62 20.35 3.55
CA GLN A 43 -8.23 21.41 2.60
C GLN A 43 -8.96 21.22 1.27
N PRO A 44 -10.30 21.49 1.22
CA PRO A 44 -11.10 21.14 0.04
C PRO A 44 -10.76 21.97 -1.21
N GLU A 45 -10.20 23.16 -1.02
CA GLU A 45 -9.84 24.07 -2.10
C GLU A 45 -8.41 23.89 -2.63
N LYS A 46 -7.64 22.99 -2.01
CA LYS A 46 -6.24 22.73 -2.33
C LYS A 46 -6.02 21.30 -2.78
N SER A 47 -4.86 21.04 -3.40
CA SER A 47 -4.34 19.70 -3.67
C SER A 47 -3.07 19.46 -2.87
N LEU A 48 -2.82 18.20 -2.49
CA LEU A 48 -1.59 17.83 -1.76
C LEU A 48 -0.34 18.13 -2.59
N SER A 49 -0.40 17.88 -3.90
CA SER A 49 0.71 18.20 -4.82
C SER A 49 1.02 19.70 -4.85
N GLY A 50 -0.01 20.54 -4.89
CA GLY A 50 0.16 22.00 -4.83
C GLY A 50 0.75 22.43 -3.50
N MET A 51 0.16 21.98 -2.39
CA MET A 51 0.64 22.32 -1.05
C MET A 51 2.10 21.91 -0.82
N LEU A 52 2.51 20.74 -1.34
CA LEU A 52 3.91 20.30 -1.24
C LEU A 52 4.85 21.19 -2.05
N LEU A 53 4.48 21.57 -3.27
CA LEU A 53 5.28 22.48 -4.12
C LEU A 53 5.42 23.86 -3.53
N ASP A 54 4.37 24.35 -2.89
CA ASP A 54 4.31 25.67 -2.25
C ASP A 54 4.98 25.70 -0.87
N GLY A 55 5.42 24.52 -0.37
CA GLY A 55 6.05 24.38 0.95
C GLY A 55 5.07 24.54 2.11
N GLU A 56 3.77 24.35 1.89
CA GLU A 56 2.76 24.38 2.94
C GLU A 56 2.71 23.06 3.74
N ILE A 57 3.19 21.97 3.15
CA ILE A 57 3.38 20.66 3.79
C ILE A 57 4.74 20.10 3.41
N ASP A 58 5.31 19.28 4.29
CA ASP A 58 6.66 18.71 4.12
C ASP A 58 6.64 17.35 3.40
N ALA A 59 5.53 16.61 3.51
CA ALA A 59 5.42 15.26 2.93
C ALA A 59 3.98 14.89 2.57
N ILE A 60 3.84 13.94 1.66
CA ILE A 60 2.54 13.35 1.26
C ILE A 60 2.55 11.86 1.57
N LEU A 61 1.50 11.38 2.24
CA LEU A 61 1.17 9.97 2.37
C LEU A 61 -0.10 9.68 1.56
N THR A 62 0.02 8.87 0.53
CA THR A 62 -1.09 8.61 -0.40
C THR A 62 -1.01 7.23 -1.03
N ALA A 63 -2.17 6.67 -1.41
CA ALA A 63 -2.25 5.40 -2.12
C ALA A 63 -1.95 5.54 -3.63
N HIS A 64 -2.13 6.74 -4.20
CA HIS A 64 -1.82 7.03 -5.59
C HIS A 64 -0.67 8.03 -5.67
N ALA A 65 0.34 7.72 -6.46
CA ALA A 65 1.45 8.64 -6.63
C ALA A 65 0.95 10.00 -7.17
N PRO A 66 1.50 11.12 -6.68
CA PRO A 66 1.31 12.41 -7.32
C PRO A 66 1.75 12.37 -8.79
N GLU A 67 1.02 13.04 -9.68
CA GLU A 67 1.39 13.15 -11.12
C GLU A 67 2.83 13.65 -11.32
N LEU A 68 3.30 14.51 -10.44
CA LEU A 68 4.67 15.03 -10.45
C LEU A 68 5.73 13.92 -10.28
N VAL A 69 5.42 12.84 -9.56
CA VAL A 69 6.30 11.66 -9.46
C VAL A 69 6.36 10.92 -10.80
N GLU A 70 5.22 10.78 -11.48
CA GLU A 70 5.16 10.15 -12.81
C GLU A 70 5.89 11.00 -13.86
N GLN A 71 5.78 12.32 -13.76
CA GLN A 71 6.49 13.30 -14.60
C GLN A 71 7.98 13.41 -14.24
N ARG A 72 8.43 12.75 -13.20
CA ARG A 72 9.82 12.82 -12.68
C ARG A 72 10.26 14.25 -12.34
N ASP A 73 9.36 15.04 -11.76
CA ASP A 73 9.68 16.40 -11.33
C ASP A 73 10.75 16.33 -10.23
N PRO A 74 11.92 16.98 -10.40
CA PRO A 74 13.03 16.90 -9.45
C PRO A 74 12.74 17.54 -8.08
N ARG A 75 11.66 18.31 -7.97
CA ARG A 75 11.25 18.94 -6.70
C ARG A 75 10.57 17.95 -5.75
N ILE A 76 10.10 16.82 -6.27
CA ILE A 76 9.44 15.78 -5.48
C ILE A 76 10.26 14.50 -5.54
N VAL A 77 10.64 14.01 -4.38
CA VAL A 77 11.42 12.79 -4.24
C VAL A 77 10.72 11.80 -3.32
N ARG A 78 11.03 10.52 -3.46
CA ARG A 78 10.61 9.52 -2.48
C ARG A 78 11.35 9.77 -1.17
N LEU A 79 10.65 9.65 -0.06
CA LEU A 79 11.27 9.72 1.28
C LEU A 79 12.42 8.70 1.42
N TYR A 80 12.24 7.52 0.83
CA TYR A 80 13.24 6.46 0.77
C TYR A 80 13.57 6.11 -0.68
N PRO A 81 14.62 6.68 -1.29
CA PRO A 81 15.03 6.34 -2.66
C PRO A 81 15.37 4.85 -2.84
N ASN A 82 15.96 4.24 -1.81
CA ASN A 82 16.34 2.82 -1.75
C ASN A 82 15.27 1.95 -1.08
N TYR A 83 13.99 2.28 -1.28
CA TYR A 83 12.86 1.64 -0.60
C TYR A 83 12.85 0.10 -0.70
N ARG A 84 13.29 -0.49 -1.83
CA ARG A 84 13.31 -1.95 -1.98
C ARG A 84 14.16 -2.65 -0.92
N GLU A 85 15.35 -2.13 -0.65
CA GLU A 85 16.24 -2.73 0.35
C GLU A 85 15.74 -2.47 1.78
N ILE A 86 15.15 -1.32 2.02
CA ILE A 86 14.53 -0.98 3.32
C ILE A 86 13.32 -1.91 3.58
N GLU A 87 12.46 -2.12 2.59
CA GLU A 87 11.30 -3.01 2.71
C GLU A 87 11.70 -4.48 2.92
N LYS A 88 12.72 -4.96 2.20
CA LYS A 88 13.29 -6.29 2.41
C LYS A 88 13.87 -6.45 3.81
N GLN A 89 14.59 -5.44 4.29
CA GLN A 89 15.17 -5.48 5.64
C GLN A 89 14.08 -5.45 6.69
N TYR A 90 13.06 -4.60 6.52
CA TYR A 90 11.90 -4.57 7.41
C TYR A 90 11.22 -5.95 7.50
N TYR A 91 11.02 -6.63 6.36
CA TYR A 91 10.46 -7.97 6.36
C TYR A 91 11.37 -8.98 7.06
N ARG A 92 12.67 -8.95 6.84
CA ARG A 92 13.62 -9.85 7.54
C ARG A 92 13.58 -9.66 9.06
N ASP A 93 13.44 -8.43 9.51
CA ASP A 93 13.46 -8.08 10.93
C ASP A 93 12.13 -8.38 11.64
N THR A 94 11.01 -8.25 10.93
CA THR A 94 9.67 -8.30 11.53
C THR A 94 8.81 -9.47 11.07
N GLY A 95 9.11 -10.07 9.94
CA GLY A 95 8.23 -11.03 9.25
C GLY A 95 6.95 -10.40 8.68
N ILE A 96 6.84 -9.07 8.68
CA ILE A 96 5.64 -8.36 8.24
C ILE A 96 5.85 -7.78 6.85
N TRP A 97 4.98 -8.20 5.90
CA TRP A 97 4.81 -7.52 4.62
C TRP A 97 3.46 -6.81 4.65
N PRO A 98 3.43 -5.48 4.75
CA PRO A 98 2.20 -4.73 4.95
C PRO A 98 1.22 -4.92 3.78
N ILE A 99 0.00 -5.36 4.07
CA ILE A 99 -1.09 -5.48 3.10
C ILE A 99 -1.91 -4.20 3.09
N MET A 100 -2.40 -3.82 1.91
CA MET A 100 -3.21 -2.60 1.73
C MET A 100 -4.67 -2.89 1.38
N HIS A 101 -5.02 -4.14 1.05
CA HIS A 101 -6.34 -4.50 0.59
C HIS A 101 -6.86 -5.73 1.30
N LEU A 102 -8.17 -5.76 1.51
CA LEU A 102 -8.89 -6.87 2.10
C LEU A 102 -10.07 -7.24 1.21
N TYR A 103 -10.44 -8.52 1.21
CA TYR A 103 -11.73 -8.96 0.72
C TYR A 103 -12.76 -8.90 1.85
N ALA A 104 -13.87 -8.25 1.60
CA ALA A 104 -14.96 -8.13 2.57
C ALA A 104 -16.23 -8.79 2.03
N ILE A 105 -16.90 -9.54 2.89
CA ILE A 105 -18.21 -10.16 2.59
C ILE A 105 -19.25 -9.44 3.45
N ARG A 106 -20.38 -9.06 2.85
CA ARG A 106 -21.47 -8.47 3.62
C ARG A 106 -22.00 -9.49 4.65
N ARG A 107 -22.28 -9.01 5.84
CA ARG A 107 -22.72 -9.85 6.97
C ARG A 107 -23.91 -10.72 6.62
N GLU A 108 -24.93 -10.16 5.97
CA GLU A 108 -26.15 -10.90 5.59
C GLU A 108 -25.86 -12.06 4.63
N VAL A 109 -24.89 -11.89 3.72
CA VAL A 109 -24.46 -12.95 2.80
C VAL A 109 -23.74 -14.05 3.55
N PHE A 110 -22.86 -13.68 4.46
CA PHE A 110 -22.11 -14.64 5.29
C PHE A 110 -23.03 -15.42 6.23
N GLU A 111 -23.97 -14.75 6.91
CA GLU A 111 -24.94 -15.41 7.82
C GLU A 111 -25.87 -16.36 7.08
N ALA A 112 -26.32 -15.98 5.88
CA ALA A 112 -27.16 -16.86 5.04
C ALA A 112 -26.37 -18.02 4.41
N ASN A 113 -25.07 -17.85 4.18
CA ASN A 113 -24.21 -18.79 3.46
C ASN A 113 -22.80 -18.85 4.07
N PRO A 114 -22.61 -19.40 5.27
CA PRO A 114 -21.31 -19.39 5.95
C PRO A 114 -20.16 -20.05 5.17
N TRP A 115 -20.49 -20.99 4.30
CA TRP A 115 -19.55 -21.68 3.42
C TRP A 115 -18.86 -20.76 2.40
N VAL A 116 -19.44 -19.58 2.10
CA VAL A 116 -18.91 -18.63 1.10
C VAL A 116 -17.51 -18.16 1.49
N ALA A 117 -17.27 -17.87 2.77
CA ALA A 117 -15.95 -17.41 3.22
C ALA A 117 -14.85 -18.43 2.91
N GLN A 118 -15.10 -19.69 3.24
CA GLN A 118 -14.16 -20.79 2.98
C GLN A 118 -13.95 -21.03 1.48
N SER A 119 -15.03 -21.00 0.70
CA SER A 119 -14.95 -21.18 -0.75
C SER A 119 -14.17 -20.06 -1.43
N MET A 120 -14.40 -18.82 -1.00
CA MET A 120 -13.64 -17.69 -1.51
C MET A 120 -12.17 -17.78 -1.13
N CYS A 121 -11.83 -18.12 0.12
CA CYS A 121 -10.45 -18.29 0.55
C CYS A 121 -9.74 -19.34 -0.33
N LYS A 122 -10.36 -20.51 -0.54
CA LYS A 122 -9.80 -21.55 -1.42
C LYS A 122 -9.61 -21.07 -2.85
N ALA A 123 -10.60 -20.37 -3.42
CA ALA A 123 -10.51 -19.86 -4.78
C ALA A 123 -9.40 -18.80 -4.95
N LEU A 124 -9.27 -17.91 -3.98
CA LEU A 124 -8.24 -16.88 -3.98
C LEU A 124 -6.85 -17.49 -3.79
N THR A 125 -6.71 -18.47 -2.90
CA THR A 125 -5.44 -19.22 -2.72
C THR A 125 -5.04 -19.91 -4.04
N GLU A 126 -5.96 -20.64 -4.66
CA GLU A 126 -5.67 -21.29 -5.94
C GLU A 126 -5.33 -20.29 -7.05
N ALA A 127 -6.02 -19.15 -7.10
CA ALA A 127 -5.71 -18.08 -8.06
C ALA A 127 -4.30 -17.52 -7.85
N LYS A 128 -3.91 -17.29 -6.59
CA LYS A 128 -2.56 -16.88 -6.20
C LYS A 128 -1.53 -17.92 -6.67
N ASP A 129 -1.72 -19.18 -6.32
CA ASP A 129 -0.78 -20.26 -6.64
C ASP A 129 -0.59 -20.41 -8.14
N ARG A 130 -1.68 -20.36 -8.91
CA ARG A 130 -1.61 -20.36 -10.38
C ARG A 130 -0.88 -19.13 -10.94
N SER A 131 -1.06 -17.96 -10.33
CA SER A 131 -0.33 -16.74 -10.72
C SER A 131 1.15 -16.88 -10.46
N MET A 132 1.52 -17.37 -9.29
CA MET A 132 2.94 -17.58 -8.93
C MET A 132 3.61 -18.62 -9.84
N ALA A 133 2.94 -19.75 -10.09
CA ALA A 133 3.43 -20.75 -11.02
C ALA A 133 3.70 -20.19 -12.43
N ARG A 134 2.86 -19.24 -12.89
CA ARG A 134 3.07 -18.56 -14.18
C ARG A 134 4.26 -17.61 -14.16
N MET A 135 4.52 -16.92 -13.09
CA MET A 135 5.66 -16.01 -12.95
C MET A 135 6.97 -16.75 -12.87
N LEU A 136 6.96 -17.95 -12.27
CA LEU A 136 8.11 -18.85 -12.14
C LEU A 136 8.29 -19.79 -13.35
N ASP A 137 7.47 -19.67 -14.39
CA ASP A 137 7.60 -20.45 -15.62
C ASP A 137 8.64 -19.80 -16.54
N ILE A 138 9.87 -20.29 -16.49
CA ILE A 138 10.98 -19.82 -17.31
C ILE A 138 10.75 -20.07 -18.82
N THR A 139 9.84 -20.97 -19.18
CA THR A 139 9.62 -21.35 -20.58
C THR A 139 8.74 -20.39 -21.36
N ALA A 140 7.96 -19.56 -20.65
CA ALA A 140 7.03 -18.62 -21.28
C ALA A 140 6.87 -17.35 -20.47
N CYS A 141 7.25 -16.22 -21.05
CA CYS A 141 6.99 -14.90 -20.45
C CYS A 141 5.48 -14.63 -20.43
N ARG A 142 4.88 -14.65 -19.24
CA ARG A 142 3.45 -14.43 -19.03
C ARG A 142 3.09 -12.97 -18.76
N ALA A 143 4.09 -12.13 -18.50
CA ALA A 143 3.92 -10.69 -18.35
C ALA A 143 4.90 -9.97 -19.29
N PRO A 144 4.51 -8.84 -19.93
CA PRO A 144 5.36 -8.10 -20.85
C PRO A 144 6.40 -7.26 -20.10
N ILE A 145 7.08 -7.86 -19.15
CA ILE A 145 8.08 -7.21 -18.29
C ILE A 145 9.33 -8.10 -18.32
N GLY A 146 10.49 -7.51 -18.70
CA GLY A 146 11.77 -8.20 -18.61
C GLY A 146 12.10 -8.60 -17.17
N TRP A 147 12.81 -9.71 -17.04
CA TRP A 147 13.28 -10.22 -15.74
C TRP A 147 12.20 -10.58 -14.73
N ILE A 148 10.96 -10.82 -15.18
CA ILE A 148 9.85 -11.18 -14.27
C ILE A 148 10.16 -12.48 -13.51
N TYR A 149 10.85 -13.42 -14.15
CA TYR A 149 11.30 -14.66 -13.51
C TYR A 149 12.28 -14.36 -12.38
N ASP A 150 13.32 -13.57 -12.65
CA ASP A 150 14.32 -13.21 -11.63
C ASP A 150 13.70 -12.46 -10.44
N LEU A 151 12.73 -11.57 -10.71
CA LEU A 151 11.98 -10.89 -9.66
C LEU A 151 11.13 -11.86 -8.82
N ALA A 152 10.55 -12.87 -9.45
CA ALA A 152 9.77 -13.91 -8.75
C ALA A 152 10.67 -14.82 -7.92
N GLU A 153 11.86 -15.18 -8.41
CA GLU A 153 12.88 -15.93 -7.66
C GLU A 153 13.38 -15.11 -6.45
N GLU A 154 13.73 -13.85 -6.66
CA GLU A 154 14.13 -12.95 -5.57
C GLU A 154 13.04 -12.84 -4.47
N ALA A 155 11.78 -12.76 -4.90
CA ALA A 155 10.66 -12.73 -3.97
C ALA A 155 10.52 -14.07 -3.23
N ARG A 156 10.70 -15.21 -3.90
CA ARG A 156 10.67 -16.54 -3.27
C ARG A 156 11.82 -16.73 -2.27
N GLU A 157 13.00 -16.23 -2.56
CA GLU A 157 14.13 -16.23 -1.62
C GLU A 157 13.82 -15.43 -0.36
N LEU A 158 13.10 -14.32 -0.49
CA LEU A 158 12.75 -13.46 0.63
C LEU A 158 11.58 -14.01 1.46
N PHE A 159 10.50 -14.43 0.79
CA PHE A 159 9.22 -14.78 1.43
C PHE A 159 9.02 -16.27 1.64
N GLY A 160 9.83 -17.12 1.02
CA GLY A 160 9.64 -18.56 0.97
C GLY A 160 8.69 -19.00 -0.16
N ASP A 161 8.32 -20.28 -0.15
CA ASP A 161 7.49 -20.87 -1.21
C ASP A 161 6.02 -20.43 -1.14
N ASP A 162 5.50 -20.07 0.04
CA ASP A 162 4.15 -19.57 0.22
C ASP A 162 4.14 -18.03 0.28
N PHE A 163 4.08 -17.43 -0.89
CA PHE A 163 3.93 -15.97 -1.02
C PHE A 163 2.54 -15.53 -0.57
N TYR A 164 2.48 -14.51 0.27
CA TYR A 164 1.22 -13.86 0.66
C TYR A 164 0.16 -14.86 1.12
N PRO A 165 0.39 -15.61 2.20
CA PRO A 165 -0.59 -16.54 2.71
C PRO A 165 -1.90 -15.81 3.06
N TYR A 166 -3.02 -16.46 2.81
CA TYR A 166 -4.32 -16.00 3.26
C TYR A 166 -4.65 -16.62 4.62
N GLY A 167 -4.64 -15.83 5.67
CA GLY A 167 -5.03 -16.27 7.01
C GLY A 167 -3.99 -16.09 8.06
#